data_7bd6a4e84e2b77967a4b76d3ef7b9cec
#
_entry.id   7bd6a4e84e2b77967a4b76d3ef7b9cec
#
_cell.length_a   1.000
_cell.length_b   1.000
_cell.length_c   1.000
_cell.angle_alpha   90.00
_cell.angle_beta   90.00
_cell.angle_gamma   90.00
#
_symmetry.space_group_name_H-M   'P 1'
#
loop_
_entity.id
_entity.type
_entity.pdbx_description
1 polymer ?
#
loop_
_entity_poly.entity_id
_entity_poly.type
_entity_poly.pdbx_seq_one_letter_code
_entity_poly.pdbx_strand_id
1 'polypeptide(L)'
;MRHIDRLPEPQILTDKHYEWQKKFDEKRENNPNARPDSSKYGHKNIREILDSCSHFKCFYCEATLKGDLKEIDHFKEVAIAPELAYTWSNLYLSCHNCNDKLSHDVIPLSDVLDPCSDTDDEIKKNITFEDECICAQPDSEKGLQTIKKFRLNSDVQDFKRLKWLKIIKDRVIDIQGKMINEARNQFTEEEKKSLLRFMQRDQQYSLMSEMYLRKHLPNLFT
;
A
#
# COMPACT_ATOMS: atom_id res chain seq x y z
N MET A 1 -3.65 -2.44 -2.33
CA MET A 1 -3.32 -1.03 -2.66
C MET A 1 -4.59 -0.18 -2.57
N ARG A 2 -4.51 1.00 -1.99
CA ARG A 2 -5.56 2.03 -1.93
C ARG A 2 -4.96 3.37 -2.32
N HIS A 3 -5.79 4.29 -2.79
CA HIS A 3 -5.39 5.69 -2.94
C HIS A 3 -4.89 6.28 -1.63
N ILE A 4 -3.81 7.04 -1.68
CA ILE A 4 -3.19 7.69 -0.52
C ILE A 4 -3.14 9.20 -0.77
N ASP A 5 -3.90 9.92 0.03
CA ASP A 5 -3.84 11.37 0.07
C ASP A 5 -2.53 11.79 0.77
N ARG A 6 -1.62 12.38 0.02
CA ARG A 6 -0.37 12.87 0.61
C ARG A 6 -0.62 14.08 1.48
N LEU A 7 -0.09 14.03 2.68
CA LEU A 7 0.04 15.22 3.53
C LEU A 7 1.08 16.20 2.96
N PRO A 8 1.07 17.46 3.39
CA PRO A 8 2.07 18.44 2.99
C PRO A 8 3.50 17.95 3.19
N GLU A 9 4.41 18.44 2.35
CA GLU A 9 5.83 18.13 2.44
C GLU A 9 6.38 18.45 3.83
N PRO A 10 7.18 17.54 4.45
CA PRO A 10 7.86 17.79 5.71
C PRO A 10 8.79 19.00 5.62
N GLN A 11 8.74 19.89 6.62
CA GLN A 11 9.56 21.10 6.67
C GLN A 11 11.06 20.81 6.44
N ILE A 12 11.56 19.69 6.93
CA ILE A 12 12.97 19.29 6.75
C ILE A 12 13.34 19.09 5.28
N LEU A 13 12.40 18.62 4.42
CA LEU A 13 12.64 18.53 2.98
C LEU A 13 12.63 19.92 2.35
N THR A 14 11.64 20.75 2.67
CA THR A 14 11.58 22.15 2.20
C THR A 14 12.89 22.89 2.52
N ASP A 15 13.44 22.72 3.73
CA ASP A 15 14.63 23.41 4.19
C ASP A 15 15.93 22.84 3.60
N LYS A 16 15.99 21.53 3.34
CA LYS A 16 17.23 20.81 3.07
C LYS A 16 17.32 20.15 1.70
N HIS A 17 16.21 20.05 0.97
CA HIS A 17 16.15 19.37 -0.32
C HIS A 17 17.28 19.80 -1.26
N TYR A 18 17.43 21.11 -1.49
CA TYR A 18 18.44 21.62 -2.40
C TYR A 18 19.87 21.26 -1.97
N GLU A 19 20.20 21.42 -0.69
CA GLU A 19 21.52 21.08 -0.15
C GLU A 19 21.82 19.58 -0.28
N TRP A 20 20.82 18.73 0.02
CA TRP A 20 20.98 17.29 -0.04
C TRP A 20 21.10 16.79 -1.47
N GLN A 21 20.27 17.32 -2.37
CA GLN A 21 20.32 16.98 -3.78
C GLN A 21 21.65 17.37 -4.39
N LYS A 22 22.12 18.61 -4.19
CA LYS A 22 23.41 19.09 -4.69
C LYS A 22 24.57 18.19 -4.25
N LYS A 23 24.64 17.84 -2.95
CA LYS A 23 25.68 16.93 -2.44
C LYS A 23 25.60 15.53 -3.05
N PHE A 24 24.41 15.08 -3.41
CA PHE A 24 24.22 13.81 -4.06
C PHE A 24 24.65 13.88 -5.54
N ASP A 25 24.30 14.94 -6.23
CA ASP A 25 24.69 15.16 -7.62
C ASP A 25 26.22 15.22 -7.77
N GLU A 26 26.91 15.96 -6.90
CA GLU A 26 28.39 16.00 -6.81
C GLU A 26 29.01 14.61 -6.59
N LYS A 27 28.37 13.76 -5.80
CA LYS A 27 28.82 12.36 -5.64
C LYS A 27 28.62 11.54 -6.90
N ARG A 28 27.53 11.76 -7.62
CA ARG A 28 27.23 11.03 -8.87
C ARG A 28 28.15 11.44 -10.04
N GLU A 29 28.60 12.68 -10.06
CA GLU A 29 29.65 13.11 -11.04
C GLU A 29 30.91 12.24 -10.93
N ASN A 30 31.30 11.88 -9.70
CA ASN A 30 32.48 11.02 -9.43
C ASN A 30 32.15 9.51 -9.47
N ASN A 31 30.91 9.13 -9.20
CA ASN A 31 30.45 7.74 -9.21
C ASN A 31 28.98 7.67 -9.65
N PRO A 32 28.70 7.37 -10.93
CA PRO A 32 27.34 7.28 -11.46
C PRO A 32 26.41 6.32 -10.71
N ASN A 33 26.99 5.34 -10.00
CA ASN A 33 26.25 4.36 -9.20
C ASN A 33 26.07 4.78 -7.72
N ALA A 34 26.52 5.99 -7.36
CA ALA A 34 26.33 6.48 -6.00
C ALA A 34 24.86 6.47 -5.59
N ARG A 35 24.62 6.11 -4.33
CA ARG A 35 23.27 6.10 -3.76
C ARG A 35 23.05 7.34 -2.89
N PRO A 36 21.81 7.85 -2.81
CA PRO A 36 21.47 8.93 -1.89
C PRO A 36 21.66 8.48 -0.43
N ASP A 37 21.94 9.45 0.43
CA ASP A 37 22.15 9.20 1.85
C ASP A 37 20.82 8.81 2.52
N SER A 38 20.73 7.56 2.97
CA SER A 38 19.53 7.00 3.59
C SER A 38 19.16 7.69 4.92
N SER A 39 20.11 8.31 5.62
CA SER A 39 19.84 9.06 6.84
C SER A 39 19.05 10.35 6.58
N LYS A 40 19.10 10.86 5.33
CA LYS A 40 18.44 12.10 4.91
C LYS A 40 17.01 11.84 4.47
N TYR A 41 16.80 11.02 3.42
CA TYR A 41 15.44 10.69 3.00
C TYR A 41 14.71 9.80 4.04
N GLY A 42 15.45 9.09 4.90
CA GLY A 42 14.94 8.36 6.05
C GLY A 42 14.84 9.17 7.34
N HIS A 43 14.93 10.51 7.27
CA HIS A 43 14.83 11.38 8.45
C HIS A 43 13.51 11.15 9.20
N LYS A 44 13.55 11.26 10.56
CA LYS A 44 12.40 10.98 11.43
C LYS A 44 11.14 11.72 10.98
N ASN A 45 11.23 13.02 10.71
CA ASN A 45 10.07 13.83 10.31
C ASN A 45 9.46 13.36 8.98
N ILE A 46 10.28 12.87 8.04
CA ILE A 46 9.79 12.32 6.77
C ILE A 46 9.02 11.02 7.05
N ARG A 47 9.58 10.13 7.87
CA ARG A 47 8.94 8.86 8.25
C ARG A 47 7.61 9.09 8.97
N GLU A 48 7.54 10.03 9.91
CA GLU A 48 6.33 10.34 10.67
C GLU A 48 5.19 10.84 9.76
N ILE A 49 5.50 11.65 8.75
CA ILE A 49 4.47 12.12 7.81
C ILE A 49 4.06 11.00 6.83
N LEU A 50 5.00 10.18 6.33
CA LEU A 50 4.67 9.01 5.52
C LEU A 50 3.81 7.99 6.30
N ASP A 51 4.12 7.76 7.58
CA ASP A 51 3.31 6.94 8.49
C ASP A 51 1.87 7.48 8.59
N SER A 52 1.74 8.79 8.75
CA SER A 52 0.43 9.45 8.86
C SER A 52 -0.36 9.39 7.55
N CYS A 53 0.29 9.52 6.39
CA CYS A 53 -0.36 9.39 5.07
C CYS A 53 -1.04 8.03 4.90
N SER A 54 -0.42 6.95 5.38
CA SER A 54 -0.89 5.58 5.14
C SER A 54 -1.45 4.86 6.37
N HIS A 55 -1.59 5.54 7.50
CA HIS A 55 -1.93 4.89 8.78
C HIS A 55 -0.96 3.75 9.11
N PHE A 56 0.35 4.00 9.02
CA PHE A 56 1.42 3.04 9.28
C PHE A 56 1.42 1.81 8.38
N LYS A 57 0.92 1.92 7.16
CA LYS A 57 0.84 0.81 6.20
C LYS A 57 1.78 1.00 5.01
N CYS A 58 2.20 -0.11 4.43
CA CYS A 58 2.86 -0.10 3.13
C CYS A 58 1.93 0.49 2.06
N PHE A 59 2.41 1.49 1.30
CA PHE A 59 1.65 2.16 0.25
C PHE A 59 1.18 1.17 -0.84
N TYR A 60 1.94 0.12 -1.07
CA TYR A 60 1.65 -0.86 -2.13
C TYR A 60 0.74 -2.00 -1.67
N CYS A 61 1.08 -2.72 -0.62
CA CYS A 61 0.38 -3.94 -0.23
C CYS A 61 -0.61 -3.77 0.93
N GLU A 62 -0.67 -2.58 1.57
CA GLU A 62 -1.50 -2.27 2.75
C GLU A 62 -1.16 -3.08 4.03
N ALA A 63 -0.03 -3.78 4.08
CA ALA A 63 0.42 -4.42 5.31
C ALA A 63 0.78 -3.35 6.35
N THR A 64 0.34 -3.52 7.61
CA THR A 64 0.79 -2.66 8.71
C THR A 64 2.26 -2.86 8.98
N LEU A 65 3.00 -1.75 9.08
CA LEU A 65 4.44 -1.72 9.30
C LEU A 65 4.76 -1.28 10.73
N LYS A 66 5.63 -2.03 11.41
CA LYS A 66 6.06 -1.74 12.78
C LYS A 66 7.59 -1.71 12.86
N GLY A 67 8.13 -0.75 13.60
CA GLY A 67 9.56 -0.66 13.88
C GLY A 67 10.42 -0.68 12.60
N ASP A 68 11.42 -1.54 12.59
CA ASP A 68 12.42 -1.66 11.51
C ASP A 68 11.89 -2.28 10.20
N LEU A 69 10.61 -2.70 10.18
CA LEU A 69 9.97 -3.21 8.96
C LEU A 69 9.59 -2.10 7.96
N LYS A 70 9.83 -0.84 8.32
CA LYS A 70 9.53 0.34 7.51
C LYS A 70 10.73 0.73 6.66
N GLU A 71 10.53 0.71 5.36
CA GLU A 71 11.48 1.22 4.39
C GLU A 71 10.89 2.42 3.66
N ILE A 72 11.75 3.30 3.14
CA ILE A 72 11.33 4.36 2.22
C ILE A 72 11.82 3.99 0.84
N ASP A 73 10.88 3.80 -0.04
CA ASP A 73 11.10 3.53 -1.45
C ASP A 73 11.12 4.84 -2.26
N HIS A 74 11.95 4.88 -3.27
CA HIS A 74 11.86 5.86 -4.35
C HIS A 74 10.96 5.30 -5.44
N PHE A 75 9.75 5.83 -5.59
CA PHE A 75 8.77 5.33 -6.57
C PHE A 75 9.39 5.28 -7.97
N LYS A 76 9.95 6.39 -8.44
CA LYS A 76 10.91 6.40 -9.56
C LYS A 76 12.28 6.06 -9.02
N GLU A 77 12.84 4.98 -9.53
CA GLU A 77 14.14 4.50 -9.08
C GLU A 77 15.22 5.56 -9.28
N VAL A 78 16.11 5.73 -8.30
CA VAL A 78 17.21 6.70 -8.34
C VAL A 78 18.15 6.47 -9.54
N ALA A 79 18.19 5.25 -10.07
CA ALA A 79 19.00 4.93 -11.25
C ALA A 79 18.54 5.71 -12.50
N ILE A 80 17.22 5.93 -12.64
CA ILE A 80 16.61 6.58 -13.79
C ILE A 80 16.19 8.03 -13.52
N ALA A 81 15.99 8.40 -12.26
CA ALA A 81 15.58 9.75 -11.84
C ALA A 81 16.35 10.20 -10.59
N PRO A 82 17.70 10.34 -10.71
CA PRO A 82 18.52 10.73 -9.54
C PRO A 82 18.17 12.11 -8.99
N GLU A 83 17.66 13.02 -9.82
CA GLU A 83 17.18 14.35 -9.44
C GLU A 83 15.97 14.33 -8.49
N LEU A 84 15.29 13.18 -8.36
CA LEU A 84 14.15 12.99 -7.48
C LEU A 84 14.52 12.28 -6.16
N ALA A 85 15.81 12.14 -5.85
CA ALA A 85 16.27 11.38 -4.69
C ALA A 85 15.76 11.91 -3.33
N TYR A 86 15.50 13.20 -3.25
CA TYR A 86 14.98 13.85 -2.04
C TYR A 86 13.64 14.58 -2.29
N THR A 87 12.96 14.28 -3.39
CA THR A 87 11.68 14.88 -3.75
C THR A 87 10.54 14.19 -3.01
N TRP A 88 9.73 14.94 -2.27
CA TRP A 88 8.65 14.43 -1.44
C TRP A 88 7.69 13.51 -2.19
N SER A 89 7.26 13.92 -3.39
CA SER A 89 6.34 13.12 -4.21
C SER A 89 6.93 11.78 -4.68
N ASN A 90 8.24 11.58 -4.56
CA ASN A 90 8.93 10.35 -4.96
C ASN A 90 9.25 9.42 -3.78
N LEU A 91 8.97 9.81 -2.54
CA LEU A 91 9.25 9.01 -1.34
C LEU A 91 7.99 8.28 -0.87
N TYR A 92 8.04 6.95 -0.81
CA TYR A 92 6.90 6.07 -0.49
C TYR A 92 7.24 5.19 0.70
N LEU A 93 6.30 5.05 1.64
CA LEU A 93 6.46 4.09 2.73
C LEU A 93 6.21 2.68 2.22
N SER A 94 7.17 1.79 2.38
CA SER A 94 7.06 0.42 1.89
C SER A 94 7.54 -0.61 2.91
N CYS A 95 7.09 -1.85 2.72
CA CYS A 95 7.73 -3.01 3.34
C CYS A 95 8.86 -3.50 2.44
N HIS A 96 9.78 -4.27 3.01
CA HIS A 96 10.93 -4.84 2.29
C HIS A 96 10.52 -5.56 0.99
N ASN A 97 9.50 -6.43 1.04
CA ASN A 97 9.05 -7.18 -0.14
C ASN A 97 8.60 -6.29 -1.31
N CYS A 98 7.89 -5.18 -1.01
CA CYS A 98 7.44 -4.25 -2.06
C CYS A 98 8.54 -3.28 -2.49
N ASN A 99 9.51 -2.98 -1.63
CA ASN A 99 10.69 -2.19 -1.97
C ASN A 99 11.66 -2.93 -2.88
N ASP A 100 11.71 -4.27 -2.77
CA ASP A 100 12.43 -5.15 -3.70
C ASP A 100 11.64 -5.35 -5.01
N LYS A 101 11.14 -4.24 -5.56
CA LYS A 101 10.37 -4.19 -6.79
C LYS A 101 11.21 -4.50 -8.03
N LEU A 102 10.57 -4.93 -9.11
CA LEU A 102 11.23 -5.09 -10.40
C LEU A 102 11.70 -3.73 -10.94
N SER A 103 12.86 -3.72 -11.63
CA SER A 103 13.42 -2.48 -12.17
C SER A 103 12.54 -1.85 -13.25
N HIS A 104 12.80 -0.57 -13.56
CA HIS A 104 12.13 0.14 -14.64
C HIS A 104 12.33 -0.52 -16.00
N ASP A 105 13.51 -1.07 -16.26
CA ASP A 105 13.81 -1.74 -17.54
C ASP A 105 12.97 -3.01 -17.74
N VAL A 106 12.48 -3.63 -16.66
CA VAL A 106 11.60 -4.80 -16.71
C VAL A 106 10.14 -4.39 -16.81
N ILE A 107 9.69 -3.43 -15.97
CA ILE A 107 8.34 -2.89 -15.96
C ILE A 107 8.41 -1.38 -15.75
N PRO A 108 8.10 -0.57 -16.78
CA PRO A 108 8.04 0.88 -16.67
C PRO A 108 6.94 1.34 -15.69
N LEU A 109 7.14 2.50 -15.06
CA LEU A 109 6.14 3.09 -14.15
C LEU A 109 4.88 3.58 -14.87
N SER A 110 4.95 3.85 -16.17
CA SER A 110 3.77 4.15 -17.01
C SER A 110 2.75 3.01 -17.03
N ASP A 111 3.21 1.78 -16.80
CA ASP A 111 2.42 0.56 -16.97
C ASP A 111 1.86 0.04 -15.64
N VAL A 112 2.07 0.77 -14.54
CA VAL A 112 1.62 0.37 -13.21
C VAL A 112 0.76 1.44 -12.54
N LEU A 113 0.01 1.01 -11.52
CA LEU A 113 -0.75 1.90 -10.64
C LEU A 113 0.19 2.63 -9.68
N ASP A 114 -0.10 3.89 -9.47
CA ASP A 114 0.51 4.73 -8.44
C ASP A 114 -0.50 5.02 -7.33
N PRO A 115 -0.32 4.51 -6.10
CA PRO A 115 -1.26 4.73 -5.02
C PRO A 115 -1.43 6.20 -4.61
N CYS A 116 -0.51 7.08 -5.01
CA CYS A 116 -0.63 8.51 -4.71
C CYS A 116 -1.27 9.34 -5.83
N SER A 117 -1.46 8.75 -7.01
CA SER A 117 -2.04 9.42 -8.18
C SER A 117 -3.34 8.79 -8.64
N ASP A 118 -3.41 7.45 -8.68
CA ASP A 118 -4.61 6.73 -9.11
C ASP A 118 -5.67 6.70 -7.98
N THR A 119 -6.92 6.97 -8.32
CA THR A 119 -8.04 6.91 -7.37
C THR A 119 -8.37 5.48 -6.95
N ASP A 120 -9.12 5.30 -5.84
CA ASP A 120 -9.63 3.99 -5.43
C ASP A 120 -10.44 3.31 -6.53
N ASP A 121 -11.22 4.07 -7.31
CA ASP A 121 -12.02 3.52 -8.41
C ASP A 121 -11.12 3.04 -9.55
N GLU A 122 -10.07 3.78 -9.88
CA GLU A 122 -9.09 3.34 -10.88
C GLU A 122 -8.34 2.09 -10.42
N ILE A 123 -7.94 2.06 -9.15
CA ILE A 123 -7.30 0.87 -8.57
C ILE A 123 -8.23 -0.34 -8.64
N LYS A 124 -9.52 -0.21 -8.29
CA LYS A 124 -10.52 -1.29 -8.34
C LYS A 124 -10.85 -1.76 -9.76
N LYS A 125 -10.73 -0.90 -10.76
CA LYS A 125 -10.86 -1.29 -12.18
C LYS A 125 -9.72 -2.17 -12.67
N ASN A 126 -8.57 -2.14 -12.00
CA ASN A 126 -7.37 -2.84 -12.41
C ASN A 126 -7.02 -4.04 -11.52
N ILE A 127 -7.35 -3.99 -10.23
CA ILE A 127 -6.98 -5.00 -9.22
C ILE A 127 -8.23 -5.55 -8.53
N THR A 128 -8.24 -6.85 -8.30
CA THR A 128 -9.25 -7.55 -7.51
C THR A 128 -8.60 -8.55 -6.55
N PHE A 129 -9.42 -9.27 -5.77
CA PHE A 129 -8.97 -10.32 -4.88
C PHE A 129 -9.88 -11.55 -4.99
N GLU A 130 -9.26 -12.72 -5.05
CA GLU A 130 -9.87 -14.01 -4.82
C GLU A 130 -9.41 -14.49 -3.44
N ASP A 131 -10.28 -14.28 -2.44
CA ASP A 131 -9.92 -14.42 -1.03
C ASP A 131 -8.66 -13.59 -0.67
N GLU A 132 -7.55 -14.23 -0.27
CA GLU A 132 -6.27 -13.57 0.03
C GLU A 132 -5.41 -13.28 -1.21
N CYS A 133 -5.69 -13.92 -2.33
CA CYS A 133 -4.90 -13.79 -3.53
C CYS A 133 -5.25 -12.51 -4.28
N ILE A 134 -4.26 -11.66 -4.54
CA ILE A 134 -4.43 -10.48 -5.38
C ILE A 134 -4.38 -10.90 -6.86
N CYS A 135 -5.35 -10.42 -7.62
CA CYS A 135 -5.48 -10.70 -9.05
C CYS A 135 -5.63 -9.40 -9.85
N ALA A 136 -5.19 -9.39 -11.09
CA ALA A 136 -5.60 -8.36 -12.02
C ALA A 136 -7.08 -8.55 -12.40
N GLN A 137 -7.80 -7.46 -12.66
CA GLN A 137 -9.11 -7.55 -13.28
C GLN A 137 -8.96 -8.18 -14.69
N PRO A 138 -9.98 -8.84 -15.22
CA PRO A 138 -9.97 -9.33 -16.60
C PRO A 138 -9.52 -8.22 -17.56
N ASP A 139 -8.62 -8.54 -18.47
CA ASP A 139 -8.06 -7.67 -19.50
C ASP A 139 -7.28 -6.43 -18.96
N SER A 140 -6.98 -6.39 -17.67
CA SER A 140 -6.17 -5.30 -17.10
C SER A 140 -4.67 -5.62 -17.11
N GLU A 141 -3.99 -5.20 -18.17
CA GLU A 141 -2.53 -5.28 -18.23
C GLU A 141 -1.88 -4.39 -17.14
N LYS A 142 -2.42 -3.18 -16.89
CA LYS A 142 -1.94 -2.28 -15.83
C LYS A 142 -2.01 -2.94 -14.44
N GLY A 143 -3.09 -3.66 -14.15
CA GLY A 143 -3.23 -4.44 -12.91
C GLY A 143 -2.19 -5.56 -12.82
N LEU A 144 -2.01 -6.32 -13.91
CA LEU A 144 -1.04 -7.41 -13.98
C LEU A 144 0.40 -6.91 -13.76
N GLN A 145 0.79 -5.82 -14.46
CA GLN A 145 2.12 -5.23 -14.31
C GLN A 145 2.35 -4.64 -12.92
N THR A 146 1.32 -4.03 -12.31
CA THR A 146 1.40 -3.54 -10.92
C THR A 146 1.69 -4.67 -9.93
N ILE A 147 0.95 -5.78 -10.04
CA ILE A 147 1.12 -6.94 -9.18
C ILE A 147 2.54 -7.52 -9.31
N LYS A 148 3.01 -7.66 -10.56
CA LYS A 148 4.36 -8.16 -10.84
C LYS A 148 5.44 -7.21 -10.33
N LYS A 149 5.34 -5.91 -10.67
CA LYS A 149 6.37 -4.93 -10.30
C LYS A 149 6.61 -4.86 -8.81
N PHE A 150 5.55 -4.75 -8.02
CA PHE A 150 5.64 -4.61 -6.57
C PHE A 150 5.57 -5.95 -5.82
N ARG A 151 5.63 -7.08 -6.53
CA ARG A 151 5.61 -8.46 -5.97
C ARG A 151 4.43 -8.68 -5.03
N LEU A 152 3.25 -8.15 -5.38
CA LEU A 152 2.08 -8.17 -4.51
C LEU A 152 1.48 -9.58 -4.33
N ASN A 153 1.74 -10.50 -5.25
CA ASN A 153 1.30 -11.90 -5.23
C ASN A 153 2.37 -12.88 -4.74
N SER A 154 3.37 -12.41 -3.99
CA SER A 154 4.35 -13.32 -3.39
C SER A 154 3.73 -14.14 -2.25
N ASP A 155 4.21 -15.37 -2.03
CA ASP A 155 3.74 -16.26 -0.96
C ASP A 155 3.73 -15.60 0.42
N VAL A 156 4.72 -14.74 0.70
CA VAL A 156 4.81 -13.97 1.95
C VAL A 156 3.64 -13.00 2.08
N GLN A 157 3.24 -12.35 0.99
CA GLN A 157 2.12 -11.40 1.01
C GLN A 157 0.78 -12.13 1.11
N ASP A 158 0.61 -13.23 0.36
CA ASP A 158 -0.59 -14.06 0.42
C ASP A 158 -0.78 -14.62 1.83
N PHE A 159 0.28 -15.15 2.45
CA PHE A 159 0.22 -15.65 3.83
C PHE A 159 -0.18 -14.58 4.87
N LYS A 160 0.31 -13.35 4.70
CA LYS A 160 -0.07 -12.24 5.59
C LYS A 160 -1.54 -11.87 5.41
N ARG A 161 -2.02 -11.82 4.16
CA ARG A 161 -3.44 -11.57 3.83
C ARG A 161 -4.35 -12.69 4.31
N LEU A 162 -3.94 -13.96 4.15
CA LEU A 162 -4.65 -15.12 4.66
C LEU A 162 -4.88 -15.04 6.18
N LYS A 163 -3.85 -14.67 6.94
CA LYS A 163 -4.00 -14.48 8.40
C LYS A 163 -5.02 -13.40 8.74
N TRP A 164 -5.04 -12.30 7.99
CA TRP A 164 -6.02 -11.23 8.19
C TRP A 164 -7.42 -11.67 7.79
N LEU A 165 -7.55 -12.33 6.65
CA LEU A 165 -8.81 -12.85 6.16
C LEU A 165 -9.42 -13.87 7.12
N LYS A 166 -8.60 -14.69 7.77
CA LYS A 166 -9.06 -15.60 8.82
C LYS A 166 -9.77 -14.85 9.95
N ILE A 167 -9.23 -13.73 10.41
CA ILE A 167 -9.87 -12.90 11.45
C ILE A 167 -11.25 -12.42 10.99
N ILE A 168 -11.38 -12.00 9.74
CA ILE A 168 -12.66 -11.58 9.16
C ILE A 168 -13.63 -12.76 9.08
N LYS A 169 -13.18 -13.91 8.56
CA LYS A 169 -13.99 -15.15 8.45
C LYS A 169 -14.47 -15.62 9.83
N ASP A 170 -13.60 -15.65 10.83
CA ASP A 170 -13.95 -16.03 12.20
C ASP A 170 -15.03 -15.08 12.78
N ARG A 171 -14.92 -13.77 12.52
CA ARG A 171 -15.93 -12.78 12.94
C ARG A 171 -17.27 -12.98 12.22
N VAL A 172 -17.26 -13.28 10.94
CA VAL A 172 -18.47 -13.57 10.15
C VAL A 172 -19.18 -14.82 10.70
N ILE A 173 -18.44 -15.90 10.96
CA ILE A 173 -18.96 -17.15 11.52
C ILE A 173 -19.59 -16.92 12.90
N ASP A 174 -18.93 -16.16 13.78
CA ASP A 174 -19.47 -15.81 15.10
C ASP A 174 -20.82 -15.07 15.01
N ILE A 175 -20.91 -14.09 14.10
CA ILE A 175 -22.15 -13.35 13.90
C ILE A 175 -23.24 -14.24 13.29
N GLN A 176 -22.93 -15.04 12.28
CA GLN A 176 -23.92 -15.95 11.68
C GLN A 176 -24.43 -16.98 12.66
N GLY A 177 -23.55 -17.51 13.54
CA GLY A 177 -23.93 -18.40 14.62
C GLY A 177 -24.94 -17.76 15.60
N LYS A 178 -24.71 -16.48 15.97
CA LYS A 178 -25.66 -15.71 16.80
C LYS A 178 -26.99 -15.50 16.08
N MET A 179 -26.97 -15.13 14.80
CA MET A 179 -28.19 -14.95 14.00
C MET A 179 -29.05 -16.22 13.96
N ILE A 180 -28.42 -17.39 13.80
CA ILE A 180 -29.12 -18.69 13.82
C ILE A 180 -29.75 -18.94 15.21
N ASN A 181 -28.97 -18.76 16.29
CA ASN A 181 -29.46 -19.01 17.65
C ASN A 181 -30.61 -18.07 18.05
N GLU A 182 -30.60 -16.84 17.55
CA GLU A 182 -31.62 -15.82 17.79
C GLU A 182 -32.77 -15.86 16.76
N ALA A 183 -32.77 -16.80 15.82
CA ALA A 183 -33.74 -16.94 14.74
C ALA A 183 -33.97 -15.64 13.95
N ARG A 184 -32.92 -14.86 13.70
CA ARG A 184 -32.96 -13.62 12.93
C ARG A 184 -32.18 -13.73 11.62
N ASN A 185 -32.54 -12.94 10.63
CA ASN A 185 -31.93 -12.91 9.30
C ASN A 185 -31.23 -11.58 8.95
N GLN A 186 -31.21 -10.64 9.89
CA GLN A 186 -30.59 -9.34 9.72
C GLN A 186 -29.46 -9.11 10.73
N PHE A 187 -28.44 -8.38 10.32
CA PHE A 187 -27.38 -7.92 11.20
C PHE A 187 -27.91 -6.85 12.15
N THR A 188 -27.44 -6.85 13.40
CA THR A 188 -27.57 -5.70 14.28
C THR A 188 -26.64 -4.57 13.82
N GLU A 189 -26.90 -3.34 14.22
CA GLU A 189 -26.04 -2.18 13.90
C GLU A 189 -24.61 -2.35 14.45
N GLU A 190 -24.46 -2.98 15.63
CA GLU A 190 -23.14 -3.28 16.19
C GLU A 190 -22.37 -4.30 15.34
N GLU A 191 -23.04 -5.32 14.85
CA GLU A 191 -22.46 -6.33 13.97
C GLU A 191 -22.06 -5.73 12.64
N LYS A 192 -22.95 -4.93 12.01
CA LYS A 192 -22.64 -4.15 10.80
C LYS A 192 -21.38 -3.31 11.03
N LYS A 193 -21.37 -2.49 12.08
CA LYS A 193 -20.23 -1.64 12.44
C LYS A 193 -18.94 -2.43 12.62
N SER A 194 -19.00 -3.59 13.28
CA SER A 194 -17.84 -4.44 13.53
C SER A 194 -17.25 -5.03 12.25
N LEU A 195 -18.09 -5.40 11.27
CA LEU A 195 -17.65 -5.91 9.96
C LEU A 195 -17.14 -4.78 9.05
N LEU A 196 -17.87 -3.65 8.98
CA LEU A 196 -17.48 -2.49 8.20
C LEU A 196 -16.16 -1.87 8.68
N ARG A 197 -15.78 -2.11 9.94
CA ARG A 197 -14.49 -1.67 10.49
C ARG A 197 -13.30 -2.22 9.70
N PHE A 198 -13.36 -3.46 9.21
CA PHE A 198 -12.30 -4.07 8.40
C PHE A 198 -12.03 -3.35 7.06
N MET A 199 -13.00 -2.59 6.57
CA MET A 199 -12.90 -1.85 5.30
C MET A 199 -12.33 -0.43 5.47
N GLN A 200 -12.16 0.03 6.71
CA GLN A 200 -11.68 1.39 6.99
C GLN A 200 -10.23 1.57 6.55
N ARG A 201 -9.90 2.78 6.06
CA ARG A 201 -8.59 3.09 5.49
C ARG A 201 -7.42 2.90 6.45
N ASP A 202 -7.66 2.98 7.76
CA ASP A 202 -6.67 2.73 8.80
C ASP A 202 -6.44 1.23 9.10
N GLN A 203 -7.27 0.35 8.55
CA GLN A 203 -7.08 -1.10 8.69
C GLN A 203 -6.16 -1.65 7.59
N GLN A 204 -5.33 -2.64 7.97
CA GLN A 204 -4.52 -3.34 6.98
C GLN A 204 -5.41 -4.10 5.98
N TYR A 205 -4.93 -4.22 4.74
CA TYR A 205 -5.63 -4.95 3.67
C TYR A 205 -7.10 -4.53 3.50
N SER A 206 -7.37 -3.24 3.69
CA SER A 206 -8.74 -2.71 3.69
C SER A 206 -9.45 -2.88 2.34
N LEU A 207 -8.72 -2.83 1.21
CA LEU A 207 -9.28 -3.11 -0.11
C LEU A 207 -9.70 -4.58 -0.26
N MET A 208 -8.84 -5.51 0.13
CA MET A 208 -9.17 -6.94 0.14
C MET A 208 -10.38 -7.21 1.04
N SER A 209 -10.40 -6.63 2.23
CA SER A 209 -11.52 -6.76 3.18
C SER A 209 -12.84 -6.25 2.60
N GLU A 210 -12.81 -5.10 1.91
CA GLU A 210 -13.99 -4.55 1.23
C GLU A 210 -14.51 -5.50 0.15
N MET A 211 -13.62 -5.97 -0.72
CA MET A 211 -14.02 -6.87 -1.81
C MET A 211 -14.55 -8.20 -1.30
N TYR A 212 -13.91 -8.77 -0.28
CA TYR A 212 -14.38 -10.00 0.38
C TYR A 212 -15.77 -9.81 0.98
N LEU A 213 -15.98 -8.79 1.81
CA LEU A 213 -17.26 -8.55 2.47
C LEU A 213 -18.38 -8.24 1.47
N ARG A 214 -18.12 -7.45 0.43
CA ARG A 214 -19.11 -7.18 -0.63
C ARG A 214 -19.52 -8.45 -1.39
N LYS A 215 -18.57 -9.34 -1.67
CA LYS A 215 -18.81 -10.59 -2.38
C LYS A 215 -19.62 -11.59 -1.55
N HIS A 216 -19.28 -11.74 -0.27
CA HIS A 216 -19.82 -12.81 0.58
C HIS A 216 -20.97 -12.37 1.49
N LEU A 217 -21.13 -11.09 1.74
CA LEU A 217 -22.15 -10.52 2.62
C LEU A 217 -22.84 -9.30 1.96
N PRO A 218 -23.49 -9.46 0.80
CA PRO A 218 -24.15 -8.33 0.11
C PRO A 218 -25.20 -7.63 1.01
N ASN A 219 -25.89 -8.38 1.86
CA ASN A 219 -26.88 -7.84 2.81
C ASN A 219 -26.29 -6.95 3.93
N LEU A 220 -24.94 -6.90 4.06
CA LEU A 220 -24.27 -5.99 4.96
C LEU A 220 -24.39 -4.52 4.49
N PHE A 221 -24.65 -4.30 3.21
CA PHE A 221 -24.65 -3.00 2.53
C PHE A 221 -26.06 -2.53 2.14
N THR A 222 -27.07 -3.26 2.51
CA THR A 222 -28.49 -2.92 2.41
C THR A 222 -29.04 -2.54 3.77
#